data_27d1c6d97e821f722f8b9159cb4e3470
#
_entry.id   27d1c6d97e821f722f8b9159cb4e3470
#
_cell.length_a   1.000
_cell.length_b   1.000
_cell.length_c   1.000
_cell.angle_alpha   90.00
_cell.angle_beta   90.00
_cell.angle_gamma   90.00
#
_symmetry.space_group_name_H-M   'P 1'
#
loop_
_entity.id
_entity.type
_entity.pdbx_description
1 polymer ?
#
loop_
_entity_poly.entity_id
_entity_poly.type
_entity_poly.pdbx_seq_one_letter_code
_entity_poly.pdbx_strand_id
1 'polypeptide(L)'
;MYGITYDGAYADITMAVDIPSLCSATHFCYREDDKCISLLKPVKFDSNTKFIMVSATVDEKVCEYYFGDNMRFYECANAENVGTLNQDYSRSLSRFNIDADTSIFRRIKESSGFEHTISFNKHLIAGLYDGELHFGNCAGCDYMKGQNIDVIGTPHQPEWIYKLFAFSLSGLNFDIDARLKPGTTVEHNGWRFRFNTYDNEVLRAIQFYMIESQAEQAVGRARLLRCNCIVNFYSNFPLRQANMKMLYYDKADK
;
A
#
# COMPACT_ATOMS: atom_id res chain seq x y z
N MET A 1 15.93 -10.80 -20.49
CA MET A 1 15.44 -12.13 -20.05
C MET A 1 16.51 -13.14 -20.45
N TYR A 2 17.17 -13.77 -19.48
CA TYR A 2 18.20 -14.78 -19.76
C TYR A 2 17.56 -16.14 -19.54
N GLY A 3 17.45 -16.93 -20.59
CA GLY A 3 16.98 -18.30 -20.52
C GLY A 3 18.17 -19.25 -20.39
N ILE A 4 18.12 -20.17 -19.46
CA ILE A 4 19.06 -21.30 -19.38
C ILE A 4 18.35 -22.49 -20.00
N THR A 5 18.90 -22.99 -21.09
CA THR A 5 18.42 -24.22 -21.75
C THR A 5 19.32 -25.38 -21.30
N TYR A 6 18.73 -26.40 -20.71
CA TYR A 6 19.41 -27.66 -20.41
C TYR A 6 19.20 -28.65 -21.56
N ASP A 7 20.30 -29.11 -22.13
CA ASP A 7 20.28 -30.13 -23.19
C ASP A 7 20.28 -31.53 -22.54
N GLY A 8 19.25 -32.32 -22.77
CA GLY A 8 19.09 -33.66 -22.23
C GLY A 8 17.63 -34.04 -21.95
N ALA A 9 17.38 -35.01 -21.08
CA ALA A 9 16.05 -35.53 -20.74
C ALA A 9 15.03 -34.52 -20.18
N TYR A 10 15.44 -33.24 -20.01
CA TYR A 10 14.64 -32.12 -19.52
C TYR A 10 14.65 -30.94 -20.49
N ALA A 11 14.84 -31.20 -21.79
CA ALA A 11 15.01 -30.19 -22.83
C ALA A 11 13.87 -29.16 -22.95
N ASP A 12 12.71 -29.43 -22.37
CA ASP A 12 11.54 -28.54 -22.46
C ASP A 12 11.36 -27.61 -21.25
N ILE A 13 12.27 -27.60 -20.27
CA ILE A 13 12.18 -26.71 -19.13
C ILE A 13 12.94 -25.40 -19.42
N THR A 14 12.21 -24.39 -19.86
CA THR A 14 12.75 -23.02 -19.95
C THR A 14 12.54 -22.31 -18.62
N MET A 15 13.61 -22.11 -17.86
CA MET A 15 13.58 -21.30 -16.66
C MET A 15 13.96 -19.86 -17.01
N ALA A 16 13.01 -18.94 -16.88
CA ALA A 16 13.28 -17.51 -16.95
C ALA A 16 13.73 -17.01 -15.57
N VAL A 17 15.04 -16.90 -15.34
CA VAL A 17 15.60 -16.38 -14.09
C VAL A 17 16.39 -15.11 -14.40
N ASP A 18 16.10 -14.03 -13.68
CA ASP A 18 16.94 -12.83 -13.68
C ASP A 18 18.18 -13.09 -12.81
N ILE A 19 19.19 -13.75 -13.39
CA ILE A 19 20.44 -14.09 -12.70
C ILE A 19 21.17 -12.87 -12.14
N PRO A 20 21.31 -11.73 -12.86
CA PRO A 20 21.91 -10.53 -12.30
C PRO A 20 21.21 -10.05 -11.03
N SER A 21 19.90 -10.03 -10.99
CA SER A 21 19.13 -9.68 -9.79
C SER A 21 19.32 -10.70 -8.68
N LEU A 22 19.31 -11.98 -8.98
CA LEU A 22 19.57 -13.04 -8.01
C LEU A 22 20.95 -12.90 -7.37
N CYS A 23 22.00 -12.70 -8.17
CA CYS A 23 23.38 -12.55 -7.67
C CYS A 23 23.62 -11.24 -6.90
N SER A 24 22.80 -10.22 -7.14
CA SER A 24 22.93 -8.91 -6.47
C SER A 24 21.97 -8.72 -5.29
N ALA A 25 21.06 -9.66 -5.08
CA ALA A 25 20.13 -9.62 -3.95
C ALA A 25 20.86 -9.89 -2.64
N THR A 26 20.41 -9.22 -1.59
CA THR A 26 20.96 -9.38 -0.23
C THR A 26 20.06 -10.18 0.68
N HIS A 27 18.77 -10.20 0.38
CA HIS A 27 17.76 -10.87 1.21
C HIS A 27 16.82 -11.68 0.31
N PHE A 28 16.46 -12.86 0.78
CA PHE A 28 15.61 -13.81 0.09
C PHE A 28 14.50 -14.31 1.01
N CYS A 29 13.33 -14.53 0.46
CA CYS A 29 12.21 -15.17 1.14
C CYS A 29 11.64 -16.24 0.24
N TYR A 30 11.70 -17.51 0.68
CA TYR A 30 11.00 -18.60 0.02
C TYR A 30 9.53 -18.60 0.46
N ARG A 31 8.64 -18.66 -0.49
CA ARG A 31 7.18 -18.72 -0.25
C ARG A 31 6.70 -20.12 -0.58
N GLU A 32 6.23 -20.84 0.44
CA GLU A 32 5.77 -22.21 0.28
C GLU A 32 4.48 -22.31 -0.53
N ASP A 33 3.60 -21.31 -0.43
CA ASP A 33 2.27 -21.31 -1.06
C ASP A 33 2.34 -21.36 -2.59
N ASP A 34 3.24 -20.61 -3.20
CA ASP A 34 3.41 -20.52 -4.65
C ASP A 34 4.77 -21.03 -5.13
N LYS A 35 5.58 -21.57 -4.21
CA LYS A 35 6.94 -22.10 -4.44
C LYS A 35 7.88 -21.10 -5.14
N CYS A 36 7.68 -19.82 -4.87
CA CYS A 36 8.47 -18.73 -5.42
C CYS A 36 9.51 -18.23 -4.43
N ILE A 37 10.65 -17.76 -4.95
CA ILE A 37 11.65 -17.02 -4.18
C ILE A 37 11.45 -15.54 -4.48
N SER A 38 11.11 -14.78 -3.45
CA SER A 38 11.13 -13.32 -3.49
C SER A 38 12.49 -12.83 -3.06
N LEU A 39 13.03 -11.86 -3.75
CA LEU A 39 14.34 -11.29 -3.45
C LEU A 39 14.26 -9.78 -3.30
N LEU A 40 15.16 -9.23 -2.50
CA LEU A 40 15.33 -7.80 -2.34
C LEU A 40 16.75 -7.44 -2.77
N LYS A 41 16.81 -6.52 -3.73
CA LYS A 41 18.06 -5.99 -4.26
C LYS A 41 18.21 -4.55 -3.79
N PRO A 42 19.24 -4.22 -3.01
CA PRO A 42 19.47 -2.85 -2.59
C PRO A 42 19.85 -1.98 -3.80
N VAL A 43 19.27 -0.79 -3.85
CA VAL A 43 19.70 0.23 -4.80
C VAL A 43 21.03 0.80 -4.29
N LYS A 44 22.04 0.78 -5.16
CA LYS A 44 23.33 1.41 -4.85
C LYS A 44 23.36 2.80 -5.47
N PHE A 45 23.64 3.78 -4.66
CA PHE A 45 23.82 5.16 -5.10
C PHE A 45 25.32 5.46 -5.25
N ASP A 46 25.66 6.21 -6.29
CA ASP A 46 27.03 6.69 -6.47
C ASP A 46 27.36 7.69 -5.36
N SER A 47 28.43 7.43 -4.61
CA SER A 47 28.88 8.28 -3.50
C SER A 47 29.30 9.69 -3.93
N ASN A 48 29.62 9.90 -5.21
CA ASN A 48 30.02 11.19 -5.76
C ASN A 48 28.86 12.02 -6.30
N THR A 49 27.65 11.46 -6.26
CA THR A 49 26.45 12.11 -6.79
C THR A 49 25.56 12.58 -5.65
N LYS A 50 25.13 13.85 -5.72
CA LYS A 50 24.14 14.39 -4.79
C LYS A 50 22.74 14.05 -5.32
N PHE A 51 21.97 13.33 -4.52
CA PHE A 51 20.58 13.00 -4.80
C PHE A 51 19.65 13.92 -4.02
N ILE A 52 18.61 14.41 -4.68
CA ILE A 52 17.50 15.13 -4.06
C ILE A 52 16.24 14.34 -4.35
N MET A 53 15.63 13.77 -3.30
CA MET A 53 14.39 13.02 -3.40
C MET A 53 13.26 13.86 -2.83
N VAL A 54 12.17 13.96 -3.59
CA VAL A 54 10.94 14.63 -3.16
C VAL A 54 9.82 13.63 -3.18
N SER A 55 9.21 13.40 -2.03
CA SER A 55 8.13 12.43 -1.88
C SER A 55 7.11 12.94 -0.87
N ALA A 56 5.85 12.62 -1.08
CA ALA A 56 4.78 12.91 -0.14
C ALA A 56 4.61 11.84 0.94
N THR A 57 5.22 10.66 0.75
CA THR A 57 4.95 9.47 1.56
C THR A 57 6.24 8.77 2.04
N VAL A 58 7.37 9.47 2.03
CA VAL A 58 8.64 8.89 2.49
C VAL A 58 8.71 8.93 4.01
N ASP A 59 9.26 7.87 4.60
CA ASP A 59 9.51 7.76 6.03
C ASP A 59 10.99 8.06 6.34
N GLU A 60 11.24 8.93 7.32
CA GLU A 60 12.59 9.36 7.70
C GLU A 60 13.45 8.17 8.17
N LYS A 61 12.91 7.29 9.02
CA LYS A 61 13.65 6.13 9.56
C LYS A 61 14.05 5.14 8.48
N VAL A 62 13.18 4.95 7.48
CA VAL A 62 13.50 4.13 6.30
C VAL A 62 14.62 4.77 5.50
N CYS A 63 14.60 6.08 5.33
CA CYS A 63 15.66 6.81 4.64
C CYS A 63 16.99 6.78 5.42
N GLU A 64 16.96 7.03 6.71
CA GLU A 64 18.16 6.95 7.59
C GLU A 64 18.83 5.58 7.46
N TYR A 65 18.03 4.54 7.45
CA TYR A 65 18.53 3.20 7.30
C TYR A 65 19.26 2.99 5.96
N TYR A 66 18.69 3.45 4.84
CA TYR A 66 19.28 3.25 3.51
C TYR A 66 20.47 4.15 3.21
N PHE A 67 20.49 5.37 3.75
CA PHE A 67 21.46 6.40 3.40
C PHE A 67 22.41 6.76 4.54
N GLY A 68 22.14 6.29 5.75
CA GLY A 68 22.96 6.55 6.93
C GLY A 68 23.17 8.03 7.21
N ASP A 69 24.32 8.36 7.80
CA ASP A 69 24.67 9.73 8.21
C ASP A 69 24.86 10.72 7.05
N ASN A 70 24.90 10.23 5.82
CA ASN A 70 25.02 11.08 4.62
C ASN A 70 23.67 11.67 4.15
N MET A 71 22.58 11.32 4.80
CA MET A 71 21.24 11.79 4.52
C MET A 71 20.91 13.04 5.33
N ARG A 72 20.15 13.95 4.71
CA ARG A 72 19.47 15.04 5.40
C ARG A 72 18.00 14.98 5.06
N PHE A 73 17.18 14.77 6.06
CA PHE A 73 15.73 14.76 5.93
C PHE A 73 15.17 16.15 6.23
N TYR A 74 14.25 16.61 5.40
CA TYR A 74 13.54 17.86 5.60
C TYR A 74 12.05 17.60 5.50
N GLU A 75 11.37 17.66 6.63
CA GLU A 75 9.92 17.58 6.66
C GLU A 75 9.36 18.98 6.37
N CYS A 76 8.56 19.08 5.30
CA CYS A 76 7.83 20.30 5.02
C CYS A 76 6.55 20.35 5.84
N ALA A 77 6.11 21.55 6.22
CA ALA A 77 4.81 21.72 6.86
C ALA A 77 3.70 21.12 5.99
N ASN A 78 2.79 20.41 6.63
CA ASN A 78 1.63 19.83 5.93
C ASN A 78 0.78 20.95 5.36
N ALA A 79 0.55 20.92 4.05
CA ALA A 79 -0.41 21.82 3.41
C ALA A 79 -1.84 21.35 3.75
N GLU A 80 -2.73 22.30 4.01
CA GLU A 80 -4.13 21.99 4.22
C GLU A 80 -4.83 21.63 2.91
N ASN A 81 -5.74 20.66 2.96
CA ASN A 81 -6.56 20.31 1.82
C ASN A 81 -7.54 21.44 1.49
N VAL A 82 -7.59 21.83 0.22
CA VAL A 82 -8.65 22.69 -0.33
C VAL A 82 -9.92 21.88 -0.53
N GLY A 83 -9.78 20.65 -0.97
CA GLY A 83 -10.87 19.69 -1.08
C GLY A 83 -11.15 18.98 0.24
N THR A 84 -12.08 18.05 0.21
CA THR A 84 -12.56 17.32 1.39
C THR A 84 -12.20 15.85 1.31
N LEU A 85 -11.48 15.35 2.31
CA LEU A 85 -11.28 13.92 2.53
C LEU A 85 -12.26 13.45 3.62
N ASN A 86 -13.24 12.64 3.22
CA ASN A 86 -14.12 11.94 4.16
C ASN A 86 -13.61 10.53 4.33
N GLN A 87 -13.62 10.02 5.56
CA GLN A 87 -13.24 8.63 5.80
C GLN A 87 -14.31 7.89 6.58
N ASP A 88 -14.79 6.80 5.99
CA ASP A 88 -15.61 5.82 6.69
C ASP A 88 -14.70 4.79 7.38
N TYR A 89 -14.70 4.83 8.70
CA TYR A 89 -13.89 3.95 9.55
C TYR A 89 -14.70 2.78 10.12
N SER A 90 -15.98 2.68 9.78
CA SER A 90 -16.93 1.74 10.41
C SER A 90 -16.61 0.28 10.13
N ARG A 91 -15.91 0.00 9.03
CA ARG A 91 -15.58 -1.36 8.59
C ARG A 91 -14.14 -1.50 8.14
N SER A 92 -13.59 -2.66 8.44
CA SER A 92 -12.35 -3.11 7.80
C SER A 92 -12.68 -3.61 6.39
N LEU A 93 -12.33 -2.86 5.37
CA LEU A 93 -12.46 -3.25 3.97
C LEU A 93 -11.12 -3.79 3.45
N SER A 94 -10.62 -4.82 4.12
CA SER A 94 -9.52 -5.62 3.59
C SER A 94 -9.97 -6.35 2.31
N ARG A 95 -9.02 -6.78 1.50
CA ARG A 95 -9.31 -7.57 0.28
C ARG A 95 -10.20 -8.78 0.59
N PHE A 96 -9.93 -9.48 1.69
CA PHE A 96 -10.71 -10.63 2.13
C PHE A 96 -12.17 -10.25 2.44
N ASN A 97 -12.39 -9.15 3.15
CA ASN A 97 -13.76 -8.72 3.51
C ASN A 97 -14.55 -8.24 2.28
N ILE A 98 -13.89 -7.59 1.33
CA ILE A 98 -14.52 -7.19 0.07
C ILE A 98 -14.85 -8.43 -0.78
N ASP A 99 -13.97 -9.44 -0.82
CA ASP A 99 -14.23 -10.70 -1.52
C ASP A 99 -15.46 -11.44 -0.95
N ALA A 100 -15.73 -11.31 0.35
CA ALA A 100 -16.88 -11.91 1.00
C ALA A 100 -18.20 -11.17 0.66
N ASP A 101 -18.14 -9.88 0.32
CA ASP A 101 -19.30 -9.07 -0.05
C ASP A 101 -18.96 -8.06 -1.14
N THR A 102 -18.88 -8.51 -2.38
CA THR A 102 -18.56 -7.65 -3.54
C THR A 102 -19.67 -6.64 -3.88
N SER A 103 -20.88 -6.81 -3.36
CA SER A 103 -21.98 -5.86 -3.57
C SER A 103 -21.70 -4.47 -2.98
N ILE A 104 -20.67 -4.37 -2.14
CA ILE A 104 -20.24 -3.10 -1.55
C ILE A 104 -19.87 -2.04 -2.59
N PHE A 105 -19.29 -2.42 -3.72
CA PHE A 105 -18.98 -1.49 -4.81
C PHE A 105 -20.21 -0.80 -5.34
N ARG A 106 -21.26 -1.58 -5.63
CA ARG A 106 -22.55 -1.05 -6.10
C ARG A 106 -23.18 -0.14 -5.06
N ARG A 107 -23.26 -0.58 -3.81
CA ARG A 107 -23.86 0.21 -2.71
C ARG A 107 -23.15 1.55 -2.50
N ILE A 108 -21.81 1.55 -2.53
CA ILE A 108 -21.03 2.77 -2.41
C ILE A 108 -21.30 3.69 -3.60
N LYS A 109 -21.24 3.17 -4.83
CA LYS A 109 -21.50 3.96 -6.04
C LYS A 109 -22.90 4.58 -6.04
N GLU A 110 -23.92 3.83 -5.64
CA GLU A 110 -25.31 4.32 -5.50
C GLU A 110 -25.44 5.40 -4.42
N SER A 111 -24.70 5.26 -3.32
CA SER A 111 -24.74 6.21 -2.20
C SER A 111 -23.95 7.49 -2.47
N SER A 112 -22.77 7.39 -3.04
CA SER A 112 -21.90 8.55 -3.31
C SER A 112 -22.31 9.28 -4.60
N GLY A 113 -22.77 8.56 -5.59
CA GLY A 113 -23.00 9.06 -6.94
C GLY A 113 -21.71 9.39 -7.70
N PHE A 114 -20.54 8.97 -7.20
CA PHE A 114 -19.25 9.27 -7.84
C PHE A 114 -18.97 8.28 -8.97
N GLU A 115 -18.40 8.80 -10.06
CA GLU A 115 -18.09 7.98 -11.23
C GLU A 115 -16.77 7.22 -11.09
N HIS A 116 -15.83 7.77 -10.32
CA HIS A 116 -14.48 7.25 -10.22
C HIS A 116 -14.26 6.48 -8.94
N THR A 117 -13.73 5.27 -9.08
CA THR A 117 -13.38 4.39 -7.95
C THR A 117 -11.95 3.92 -8.07
N ILE A 118 -11.24 3.83 -6.93
CA ILE A 118 -9.94 3.17 -6.80
C ILE A 118 -10.07 2.08 -5.74
N SER A 119 -9.64 0.87 -6.08
CA SER A 119 -9.62 -0.27 -5.16
C SER A 119 -8.50 -1.25 -5.55
N PHE A 120 -8.65 -2.53 -5.27
CA PHE A 120 -7.66 -3.55 -5.63
C PHE A 120 -7.74 -3.96 -7.09
N ASN A 121 -6.60 -4.24 -7.72
CA ASN A 121 -6.51 -4.70 -9.11
C ASN A 121 -7.39 -5.92 -9.41
N LYS A 122 -7.46 -6.87 -8.48
CA LYS A 122 -8.32 -8.05 -8.60
C LYS A 122 -9.78 -7.68 -8.86
N HIS A 123 -10.30 -6.66 -8.16
CA HIS A 123 -11.69 -6.22 -8.29
C HIS A 123 -11.93 -5.42 -9.57
N LEU A 124 -10.91 -4.69 -10.05
CA LEU A 124 -10.92 -4.04 -11.35
C LEU A 124 -11.01 -5.07 -12.48
N ILE A 125 -10.14 -6.08 -12.46
CA ILE A 125 -10.14 -7.18 -13.45
C ILE A 125 -11.47 -7.94 -13.43
N ALA A 126 -12.08 -8.09 -12.26
CA ALA A 126 -13.39 -8.73 -12.11
C ALA A 126 -14.56 -7.83 -12.56
N GLY A 127 -14.32 -6.58 -13.00
CA GLY A 127 -15.35 -5.65 -13.44
C GLY A 127 -16.29 -5.17 -12.33
N LEU A 128 -15.83 -5.17 -11.07
CA LEU A 128 -16.64 -4.71 -9.94
C LEU A 128 -16.68 -3.20 -9.79
N TYR A 129 -15.75 -2.50 -10.43
CA TYR A 129 -15.75 -1.06 -10.61
C TYR A 129 -15.07 -0.70 -11.93
N ASP A 130 -15.40 0.48 -12.47
CA ASP A 130 -14.85 0.98 -13.72
C ASP A 130 -13.63 1.87 -13.44
N GLY A 131 -12.63 1.81 -14.30
CA GLY A 131 -11.45 2.67 -14.23
C GLY A 131 -10.17 1.98 -14.66
N GLU A 132 -9.06 2.66 -14.46
CA GLU A 132 -7.71 2.18 -14.81
C GLU A 132 -6.79 2.12 -13.58
N LEU A 133 -7.16 2.82 -12.50
CA LEU A 133 -6.34 2.91 -11.30
C LEU A 133 -6.77 1.90 -10.24
N HIS A 134 -5.76 1.35 -9.60
CA HIS A 134 -5.91 0.48 -8.44
C HIS A 134 -4.76 0.70 -7.46
N PHE A 135 -4.88 0.22 -6.23
CA PHE A 135 -3.76 0.23 -5.29
C PHE A 135 -2.52 -0.41 -5.93
N GLY A 136 -1.39 0.29 -5.85
CA GLY A 136 -0.12 -0.13 -6.44
C GLY A 136 0.19 0.44 -7.83
N ASN A 137 -0.79 1.02 -8.57
CA ASN A 137 -0.53 1.69 -9.85
C ASN A 137 -0.98 3.16 -9.88
N CYS A 138 -1.24 3.76 -8.75
CA CYS A 138 -1.71 5.15 -8.67
C CYS A 138 -0.63 6.20 -8.99
N ALA A 139 0.64 5.84 -9.18
CA ALA A 139 1.71 6.80 -9.42
C ALA A 139 1.60 7.44 -10.82
N GLY A 140 1.90 8.74 -10.93
CA GLY A 140 2.05 9.43 -12.22
C GLY A 140 0.78 9.75 -13.01
N CYS A 141 -0.41 9.46 -12.48
CA CYS A 141 -1.68 9.69 -13.19
C CYS A 141 -2.38 10.95 -12.69
N ASP A 142 -2.90 11.75 -13.60
CA ASP A 142 -3.57 13.03 -13.31
C ASP A 142 -5.02 13.12 -13.85
N TYR A 143 -5.54 12.09 -14.50
CA TYR A 143 -6.87 12.17 -15.11
C TYR A 143 -8.03 12.29 -14.09
N MET A 144 -7.80 11.91 -12.83
CA MET A 144 -8.77 12.11 -11.75
C MET A 144 -8.63 13.46 -11.03
N LYS A 145 -7.74 14.35 -11.48
CA LYS A 145 -7.53 15.66 -10.87
C LYS A 145 -8.82 16.47 -10.84
N GLY A 146 -9.22 16.90 -9.64
CA GLY A 146 -10.45 17.68 -9.41
C GLY A 146 -11.74 16.88 -9.51
N GLN A 147 -11.67 15.55 -9.69
CA GLN A 147 -12.83 14.68 -9.69
C GLN A 147 -13.17 14.23 -8.27
N ASN A 148 -14.46 14.00 -8.04
CA ASN A 148 -14.91 13.30 -6.84
C ASN A 148 -14.65 11.81 -7.03
N ILE A 149 -14.00 11.17 -6.03
CA ILE A 149 -13.61 9.76 -6.13
C ILE A 149 -13.95 8.99 -4.86
N ASP A 150 -14.27 7.71 -5.04
CA ASP A 150 -14.36 6.74 -3.97
C ASP A 150 -13.08 5.88 -3.94
N VAL A 151 -12.43 5.81 -2.79
CA VAL A 151 -11.28 4.93 -2.55
C VAL A 151 -11.72 3.83 -1.58
N ILE A 152 -11.78 2.59 -2.06
CA ILE A 152 -12.40 1.48 -1.34
C ILE A 152 -11.37 0.42 -0.99
N GLY A 153 -11.11 0.27 0.30
CA GLY A 153 -10.27 -0.80 0.82
C GLY A 153 -9.07 -0.35 1.63
N THR A 154 -8.56 -1.29 2.42
CA THR A 154 -7.31 -1.13 3.18
C THR A 154 -6.21 -1.90 2.45
N PRO A 155 -5.19 -1.23 1.87
CA PRO A 155 -4.21 -1.87 0.98
C PRO A 155 -3.14 -2.67 1.74
N HIS A 156 -3.57 -3.71 2.47
CA HIS A 156 -2.65 -4.66 3.10
C HIS A 156 -1.78 -5.38 2.08
N GLN A 157 -0.50 -5.53 2.42
CA GLN A 157 0.41 -6.43 1.72
C GLN A 157 0.40 -7.82 2.39
N PRO A 158 0.80 -8.88 1.67
CA PRO A 158 1.10 -10.17 2.28
C PRO A 158 2.17 -10.04 3.39
N GLU A 159 2.04 -10.82 4.47
CA GLU A 159 2.94 -10.76 5.63
C GLU A 159 4.43 -10.91 5.26
N TRP A 160 4.73 -11.73 4.26
CA TRP A 160 6.10 -11.93 3.82
C TRP A 160 6.75 -10.65 3.26
N ILE A 161 5.96 -9.73 2.68
CA ILE A 161 6.46 -8.42 2.19
C ILE A 161 6.91 -7.58 3.38
N TYR A 162 6.11 -7.47 4.43
CA TYR A 162 6.49 -6.73 5.63
C TYR A 162 7.75 -7.30 6.27
N LYS A 163 7.83 -8.63 6.36
CA LYS A 163 8.98 -9.33 6.95
C LYS A 163 10.25 -9.19 6.10
N LEU A 164 10.13 -9.32 4.78
CA LEU A 164 11.26 -9.14 3.88
C LEU A 164 11.78 -7.69 3.94
N PHE A 165 10.88 -6.71 4.01
CA PHE A 165 11.26 -5.31 4.16
C PHE A 165 11.92 -5.04 5.51
N ALA A 166 11.36 -5.54 6.61
CA ALA A 166 11.97 -5.46 7.94
C ALA A 166 13.37 -6.10 7.98
N PHE A 167 13.50 -7.26 7.34
CA PHE A 167 14.77 -7.97 7.27
C PHE A 167 15.81 -7.20 6.44
N SER A 168 15.39 -6.53 5.38
CA SER A 168 16.29 -5.70 4.56
C SER A 168 16.78 -4.46 5.28
N LEU A 169 15.99 -3.94 6.20
CA LEU A 169 16.35 -2.85 7.09
C LEU A 169 17.25 -3.36 8.23
N SER A 170 18.39 -4.00 7.92
CA SER A 170 19.26 -4.75 8.83
C SER A 170 19.52 -4.06 10.17
N GLY A 171 19.80 -4.85 11.19
CA GLY A 171 19.90 -4.37 12.56
C GLY A 171 18.56 -4.36 13.30
N LEU A 172 17.46 -4.55 12.62
CA LEU A 172 16.15 -4.74 13.26
C LEU A 172 16.01 -6.20 13.70
N ASN A 173 16.08 -6.40 14.99
CA ASN A 173 15.83 -7.71 15.59
C ASN A 173 14.31 -7.89 15.72
N PHE A 174 13.74 -8.80 14.94
CA PHE A 174 12.33 -9.16 15.02
C PHE A 174 12.16 -10.68 14.87
N ASP A 175 11.08 -11.17 15.44
CA ASP A 175 10.71 -12.58 15.30
C ASP A 175 10.15 -12.84 13.88
N ILE A 176 10.86 -13.65 13.10
CA ILE A 176 10.47 -14.04 11.74
C ILE A 176 9.13 -14.81 11.73
N ASP A 177 8.81 -15.50 12.83
CA ASP A 177 7.58 -16.26 12.98
C ASP A 177 6.41 -15.42 13.51
N ALA A 178 6.66 -14.13 13.82
CA ALA A 178 5.58 -13.23 14.21
C ALA A 178 4.43 -13.25 13.20
N ARG A 179 3.21 -13.28 13.69
CA ARG A 179 1.98 -13.31 12.89
C ARG A 179 1.13 -12.09 13.20
N LEU A 180 0.30 -11.72 12.22
CA LEU A 180 -0.72 -10.71 12.43
C LEU A 180 -1.69 -11.16 13.50
N LYS A 181 -1.91 -10.32 14.50
CA LYS A 181 -2.93 -10.51 15.54
C LYS A 181 -4.20 -9.78 15.15
N PRO A 182 -5.35 -10.46 15.12
CA PRO A 182 -6.60 -9.84 14.76
C PRO A 182 -7.09 -8.90 15.86
N GLY A 183 -7.64 -7.76 15.45
CA GLY A 183 -8.36 -6.85 16.35
C GLY A 183 -7.52 -6.23 17.47
N THR A 184 -6.21 -6.09 17.29
CA THR A 184 -5.33 -5.39 18.23
C THR A 184 -5.72 -3.91 18.30
N THR A 185 -5.86 -3.38 19.51
CA THR A 185 -6.12 -1.94 19.70
C THR A 185 -4.82 -1.17 19.55
N VAL A 186 -4.78 -0.25 18.61
CA VAL A 186 -3.61 0.58 18.28
C VAL A 186 -4.01 2.04 18.12
N GLU A 187 -3.00 2.91 18.12
CA GLU A 187 -3.16 4.33 17.85
C GLU A 187 -2.32 4.74 16.63
N HIS A 188 -2.92 5.52 15.74
CA HIS A 188 -2.25 6.07 14.56
C HIS A 188 -2.96 7.36 14.11
N ASN A 189 -2.20 8.37 13.71
CA ASN A 189 -2.72 9.67 13.27
C ASN A 189 -3.73 10.31 14.27
N GLY A 190 -3.51 10.11 15.58
CA GLY A 190 -4.38 10.62 16.65
C GLY A 190 -5.67 9.82 16.85
N TRP A 191 -5.84 8.69 16.19
CA TRP A 191 -7.02 7.82 16.30
C TRP A 191 -6.67 6.49 16.97
N ARG A 192 -7.52 6.07 17.90
CA ARG A 192 -7.46 4.75 18.54
C ARG A 192 -8.47 3.82 17.85
N PHE A 193 -8.00 2.72 17.29
CA PHE A 193 -8.83 1.79 16.51
C PHE A 193 -8.39 0.34 16.65
N ARG A 194 -9.23 -0.59 16.22
CA ARG A 194 -8.90 -2.02 16.18
C ARG A 194 -8.40 -2.41 14.79
N PHE A 195 -7.24 -3.06 14.76
CA PHE A 195 -6.60 -3.41 13.51
C PHE A 195 -5.91 -4.78 13.57
N ASN A 196 -5.80 -5.46 12.43
CA ASN A 196 -5.00 -6.66 12.31
C ASN A 196 -3.55 -6.27 12.10
N THR A 197 -2.74 -6.41 13.14
CA THR A 197 -1.36 -5.94 13.12
C THR A 197 -0.46 -6.80 14.00
N TYR A 198 0.83 -6.50 13.99
CA TYR A 198 1.84 -7.18 14.80
C TYR A 198 1.95 -6.56 16.19
N ASP A 199 2.31 -7.39 17.18
CA ASP A 199 2.77 -6.88 18.48
C ASP A 199 4.15 -6.26 18.37
N ASN A 200 4.99 -6.79 17.50
CA ASN A 200 6.31 -6.24 17.22
C ASN A 200 6.19 -4.85 16.60
N GLU A 201 6.76 -3.84 17.25
CA GLU A 201 6.62 -2.43 16.88
C GLU A 201 7.25 -2.12 15.52
N VAL A 202 8.34 -2.79 15.17
CA VAL A 202 9.04 -2.59 13.89
C VAL A 202 8.17 -3.09 12.74
N LEU A 203 7.66 -4.32 12.85
CA LEU A 203 6.77 -4.89 11.82
C LEU A 203 5.48 -4.07 11.69
N ARG A 204 4.94 -3.59 12.81
CA ARG A 204 3.77 -2.73 12.82
C ARG A 204 4.03 -1.39 12.14
N ALA A 205 5.17 -0.75 12.42
CA ALA A 205 5.55 0.51 11.78
C ALA A 205 5.70 0.36 10.26
N ILE A 206 6.35 -0.71 9.81
CA ILE A 206 6.50 -1.03 8.38
C ILE A 206 5.14 -1.31 7.73
N GLN A 207 4.29 -2.09 8.39
CA GLN A 207 2.93 -2.35 7.90
C GLN A 207 2.15 -1.05 7.73
N PHE A 208 2.16 -0.18 8.74
CA PHE A 208 1.44 1.09 8.73
C PHE A 208 1.97 2.02 7.64
N TYR A 209 3.29 2.17 7.53
CA TYR A 209 3.92 2.92 6.47
C TYR A 209 3.49 2.46 5.07
N MET A 210 3.51 1.15 4.81
CA MET A 210 3.14 0.63 3.50
C MET A 210 1.66 0.81 3.18
N ILE A 211 0.77 0.65 4.17
CA ILE A 211 -0.67 0.86 4.00
C ILE A 211 -0.97 2.34 3.77
N GLU A 212 -0.43 3.21 4.64
CA GLU A 212 -0.65 4.65 4.57
C GLU A 212 -0.15 5.22 3.23
N SER A 213 1.07 4.87 2.84
CA SER A 213 1.68 5.32 1.58
C SER A 213 0.81 4.98 0.36
N GLN A 214 0.28 3.76 0.28
CA GLN A 214 -0.59 3.37 -0.83
C GLN A 214 -1.96 4.04 -0.77
N ALA A 215 -2.54 4.19 0.42
CA ALA A 215 -3.81 4.85 0.60
C ALA A 215 -3.73 6.35 0.27
N GLU A 216 -2.69 7.04 0.74
CA GLU A 216 -2.45 8.45 0.43
C GLU A 216 -2.18 8.69 -1.05
N GLN A 217 -1.44 7.77 -1.73
CA GLN A 217 -1.27 7.85 -3.18
C GLN A 217 -2.59 7.72 -3.92
N ALA A 218 -3.49 6.85 -3.50
CA ALA A 218 -4.81 6.70 -4.10
C ALA A 218 -5.69 7.94 -3.86
N VAL A 219 -5.81 8.39 -2.62
CA VAL A 219 -6.54 9.61 -2.23
C VAL A 219 -5.98 10.84 -2.97
N GLY A 220 -4.67 10.94 -3.07
CA GLY A 220 -3.96 12.03 -3.72
C GLY A 220 -4.25 12.19 -5.23
N ARG A 221 -4.91 11.22 -5.88
CA ARG A 221 -5.25 11.32 -7.32
C ARG A 221 -6.26 12.42 -7.62
N ALA A 222 -7.14 12.71 -6.69
CA ALA A 222 -8.07 13.84 -6.80
C ALA A 222 -7.40 15.22 -6.66
N ARG A 223 -6.16 15.26 -6.17
CA ARG A 223 -5.41 16.51 -5.92
C ARG A 223 -6.10 17.44 -4.92
N LEU A 224 -6.53 16.92 -3.79
CA LEU A 224 -7.23 17.65 -2.72
C LEU A 224 -6.51 18.92 -2.27
N LEU A 225 -5.17 18.94 -2.28
CA LEU A 225 -4.37 20.13 -1.95
C LEU A 225 -4.57 21.30 -2.93
N ARG A 226 -5.14 21.08 -4.11
CA ARG A 226 -5.24 22.08 -5.19
C ARG A 226 -6.63 22.21 -5.78
N CYS A 227 -7.50 21.24 -5.52
CA CYS A 227 -8.80 21.15 -6.15
C CYS A 227 -9.89 21.00 -5.08
N ASN A 228 -10.97 21.78 -5.24
CA ASN A 228 -12.16 21.67 -4.40
C ASN A 228 -13.01 20.49 -4.89
N CYS A 229 -12.61 19.29 -4.51
CA CYS A 229 -13.30 18.04 -4.81
C CYS A 229 -13.42 17.18 -3.54
N ILE A 230 -14.16 16.10 -3.62
CA ILE A 230 -14.45 15.22 -2.50
C ILE A 230 -13.83 13.85 -2.75
N VAL A 231 -13.11 13.35 -1.77
CA VAL A 231 -12.68 11.95 -1.74
C VAL A 231 -13.37 11.27 -0.55
N ASN A 232 -14.06 10.18 -0.83
CA ASN A 232 -14.55 9.28 0.21
C ASN A 232 -13.59 8.08 0.30
N PHE A 233 -12.98 7.91 1.45
CA PHE A 233 -12.11 6.77 1.73
C PHE A 233 -12.81 5.79 2.66
N TYR A 234 -12.99 4.56 2.20
CA TYR A 234 -13.68 3.50 2.95
C TYR A 234 -12.65 2.52 3.48
N SER A 235 -12.19 2.77 4.70
CA SER A 235 -11.17 1.98 5.39
C SER A 235 -11.14 2.31 6.87
N ASN A 236 -10.92 1.30 7.71
CA ASN A 236 -10.71 1.52 9.14
C ASN A 236 -9.25 1.93 9.48
N PHE A 237 -8.36 2.05 8.51
CA PHE A 237 -7.01 2.57 8.72
C PHE A 237 -7.01 4.11 8.59
N PRO A 238 -6.79 4.89 9.68
CA PRO A 238 -6.98 6.33 9.67
C PRO A 238 -5.88 7.06 8.88
N LEU A 239 -6.31 7.95 7.98
CA LEU A 239 -5.42 8.87 7.26
C LEU A 239 -5.38 10.25 7.94
N ARG A 240 -4.28 10.96 7.70
CA ARG A 240 -4.14 12.36 8.14
C ARG A 240 -5.17 13.25 7.44
N GLN A 241 -5.61 14.31 8.11
CA GLN A 241 -6.57 15.28 7.60
C GLN A 241 -7.92 14.71 7.12
N ALA A 242 -8.24 13.47 7.47
CA ALA A 242 -9.53 12.88 7.13
C ALA A 242 -10.63 13.32 8.12
N ASN A 243 -11.77 13.69 7.55
CA ASN A 243 -13.00 13.88 8.33
C ASN A 243 -13.62 12.51 8.61
N MET A 244 -13.42 12.00 9.82
CA MET A 244 -13.95 10.70 10.22
C MET A 244 -15.46 10.74 10.37
N LYS A 245 -16.16 9.97 9.56
CA LYS A 245 -17.62 9.87 9.58
C LYS A 245 -18.10 8.52 9.08
N MET A 246 -19.34 8.19 9.41
CA MET A 246 -20.02 7.05 8.79
C MET A 246 -20.65 7.52 7.48
N LEU A 247 -20.29 6.87 6.38
CA LEU A 247 -20.87 7.10 5.07
C LEU A 247 -21.96 6.03 4.86
N TYR A 248 -23.23 6.47 4.82
CA TYR A 248 -24.41 5.58 4.81
C TYR A 248 -24.58 4.87 3.46
N TYR A 249 -23.83 3.82 3.22
CA TYR A 249 -24.01 2.93 2.06
C TYR A 249 -24.64 1.56 2.43
N ASP A 250 -25.01 1.40 3.70
CA ASP A 250 -25.55 0.16 4.26
C ASP A 250 -27.05 0.22 4.52
N LYS A 251 -27.78 1.10 3.91
CA LYS A 251 -29.25 0.93 3.93
C LYS A 251 -29.57 -0.33 3.16
N ALA A 252 -29.48 -1.48 3.86
CA ALA A 252 -30.17 -2.66 3.43
C ALA A 252 -31.63 -2.26 3.20
N ASP A 253 -32.13 -2.54 2.03
CA ASP A 253 -33.56 -2.46 1.73
C ASP A 253 -34.30 -3.19 2.86
N LYS A 254 -35.15 -2.43 3.58
CA LYS A 254 -36.12 -2.99 4.51
C LYS A 254 -37.30 -3.50 3.73
#